data_5ae56feaf89110c71b30aef382675bb3
#
_entry.id   5ae56feaf89110c71b30aef382675bb3
#
_cell.length_a   1.000
_cell.length_b   1.000
_cell.length_c   1.000
_cell.angle_alpha   90.00
_cell.angle_beta   90.00
_cell.angle_gamma   90.00
#
_symmetry.space_group_name_H-M   'P 1'
#
loop_
_entity.id
_entity.type
_entity.pdbx_description
1 polymer ?
#
loop_
_entity_poly.entity_id
_entity_poly.type
_entity_poly.pdbx_seq_one_letter_code
_entity_poly.pdbx_strand_id
1 'polypeptide(L)'
;MNTKINNKNWVRIVMAGVFSYLLPLTSHLFMTSCSDWDDHYENLASQAGNDLTLWQTIQQHPELSDFRDVLSQTKVFKYHKVTDVSYADLLDGVQTFTVLAPVNGSFNKDSVLNLLSTSKGDSMVVRSFIGNHLSYNQVANVEKPTDFFLLNKKQATIGNNNVLGVPLQSSNIRAKGGILHILQNTLPYRYNIYEVLLNDPRYTNIGEQISSYDRDEFSPTQSVEGGMVDGEQIYVDSVFNERNYMLESVGLINDEDSTYLMVVPTNEEWQRVWNEAMEHFRFDNTVEDRDSLQRFWANFSLLKDAIFSRTIQSSPEDSLVSYYYNKFYPQYGVFHKPFEKGGILYGTTPTTYSNGTLYTAERWPFTPEMTYNREIKTEGERTNLIIDYQQCSYTTRTHAADSVSENEYLVITPRTATTNWTMTFKLENTLAADYDICAVILPASVYNPNAQLKPCKFQVEINYVDENGKAQTYNCNNEKFSNDGTRVDTVVLAENFHFPVCNYDQTNMKFTVKLKCSILARETSQFSREMFLDCIYLRPRKNMNTEQ
;
A
#
# COMPACT_ATOMS: atom_id res chain seq x y z
N MET A 1 -29.51 14.93 7.92
CA MET A 1 -28.92 16.06 7.18
C MET A 1 -27.72 15.47 6.45
N ASN A 2 -27.92 15.10 5.17
CA ASN A 2 -26.92 14.37 4.38
C ASN A 2 -25.87 15.35 3.84
N THR A 3 -24.74 15.44 4.48
CA THR A 3 -23.55 16.10 3.91
C THR A 3 -22.91 15.18 2.86
N LYS A 4 -23.14 15.50 1.60
CA LYS A 4 -22.37 14.91 0.49
C LYS A 4 -20.93 15.40 0.61
N ILE A 5 -20.04 14.53 1.07
CA ILE A 5 -18.59 14.77 1.05
C ILE A 5 -18.16 14.83 -0.40
N ASN A 6 -17.58 15.93 -0.80
CA ASN A 6 -17.14 16.18 -2.18
C ASN A 6 -15.80 15.50 -2.43
N ASN A 7 -15.84 14.21 -2.80
CA ASN A 7 -14.67 13.30 -2.93
C ASN A 7 -13.65 13.67 -4.05
N LYS A 8 -13.90 14.75 -4.82
CA LYS A 8 -13.01 15.10 -5.94
C LYS A 8 -11.62 15.64 -5.54
N ASN A 9 -11.50 16.18 -4.35
CA ASN A 9 -10.22 16.78 -3.92
C ASN A 9 -9.27 15.76 -3.27
N TRP A 10 -9.81 14.74 -2.62
CA TRP A 10 -9.02 13.71 -1.96
C TRP A 10 -8.17 12.87 -2.92
N VAL A 11 -8.78 12.44 -4.02
CA VAL A 11 -8.10 11.67 -5.08
C VAL A 11 -6.96 12.46 -5.72
N ARG A 12 -7.08 13.80 -5.77
CA ARG A 12 -6.02 14.65 -6.36
C ARG A 12 -4.80 14.80 -5.46
N ILE A 13 -4.95 14.80 -4.15
CA ILE A 13 -3.85 14.99 -3.20
C ILE A 13 -3.01 13.73 -3.08
N VAL A 14 -3.63 12.57 -2.92
CA VAL A 14 -2.92 11.27 -2.83
C VAL A 14 -2.28 10.89 -4.17
N MET A 15 -2.94 11.21 -5.31
CA MET A 15 -2.41 10.88 -6.65
C MET A 15 -1.27 11.80 -7.11
N ALA A 16 -1.19 13.04 -6.66
CA ALA A 16 -0.12 13.95 -7.07
C ALA A 16 1.24 13.56 -6.49
N GLY A 17 1.29 12.97 -5.29
CA GLY A 17 2.54 12.51 -4.66
C GLY A 17 3.04 11.17 -5.18
N VAL A 18 2.14 10.26 -5.57
CA VAL A 18 2.49 8.88 -5.96
C VAL A 18 2.64 8.71 -7.49
N PHE A 19 1.87 9.47 -8.29
CA PHE A 19 1.83 9.31 -9.75
C PHE A 19 2.89 10.08 -10.53
N SER A 20 3.61 11.03 -9.95
CA SER A 20 4.67 11.77 -10.66
C SER A 20 5.90 10.93 -11.02
N TYR A 21 6.03 9.69 -10.56
CA TYR A 21 7.23 8.86 -10.77
C TYR A 21 7.00 7.49 -11.44
N LEU A 22 5.79 7.16 -11.88
CA LEU A 22 5.48 5.82 -12.43
C LEU A 22 5.19 5.76 -13.94
N LEU A 23 5.52 6.78 -14.72
CA LEU A 23 5.47 6.70 -16.19
C LEU A 23 6.79 7.22 -16.77
N PRO A 24 7.68 6.43 -17.39
CA PRO A 24 7.39 5.71 -18.61
C PRO A 24 8.18 4.39 -18.77
N LEU A 25 7.58 3.24 -18.69
CA LEU A 25 8.26 1.99 -19.13
C LEU A 25 7.32 0.85 -19.59
N THR A 26 6.03 1.11 -19.80
CA THR A 26 5.12 0.02 -20.23
C THR A 26 4.40 0.24 -21.56
N SER A 27 4.89 1.12 -22.46
CA SER A 27 4.19 1.40 -23.72
C SER A 27 4.60 0.56 -24.93
N HIS A 28 5.36 -0.54 -24.79
CA HIS A 28 5.78 -1.35 -25.94
C HIS A 28 5.59 -2.87 -25.87
N LEU A 29 4.71 -3.40 -25.01
CA LEU A 29 4.54 -4.87 -24.95
C LEU A 29 3.09 -5.39 -25.08
N PHE A 30 2.13 -4.59 -25.51
CA PHE A 30 0.74 -5.06 -25.69
C PHE A 30 0.21 -4.91 -27.13
N MET A 31 1.00 -5.23 -28.15
CA MET A 31 0.51 -5.25 -29.53
C MET A 31 1.04 -6.43 -30.34
N THR A 32 1.02 -7.65 -29.79
CA THR A 32 1.14 -8.85 -30.63
C THR A 32 0.62 -10.06 -29.86
N SER A 33 -0.69 -10.19 -29.70
CA SER A 33 -1.30 -11.50 -29.39
C SER A 33 -2.82 -11.46 -29.65
N CYS A 34 -3.21 -11.24 -30.88
CA CYS A 34 -4.59 -11.42 -31.30
C CYS A 34 -4.70 -12.15 -32.64
N SER A 35 -3.76 -13.06 -32.98
CA SER A 35 -3.87 -13.82 -34.20
C SER A 35 -3.69 -15.35 -34.06
N ASP A 36 -3.52 -15.85 -32.80
CA ASP A 36 -3.24 -17.29 -32.61
C ASP A 36 -4.34 -18.02 -31.80
N TRP A 37 -5.50 -17.39 -31.60
CA TRP A 37 -6.59 -18.03 -30.86
C TRP A 37 -7.49 -18.93 -31.71
N ASP A 38 -7.49 -18.76 -33.03
CA ASP A 38 -8.38 -19.55 -33.90
C ASP A 38 -7.82 -20.91 -34.30
N ASP A 39 -6.49 -21.08 -34.29
CA ASP A 39 -5.85 -22.33 -34.78
C ASP A 39 -5.84 -23.49 -33.77
N HIS A 40 -6.11 -23.26 -32.49
CA HIS A 40 -6.15 -24.33 -31.48
C HIS A 40 -7.54 -24.92 -31.22
N TYR A 41 -8.60 -24.34 -31.76
CA TYR A 41 -9.98 -24.82 -31.53
C TYR A 41 -10.52 -25.77 -32.58
N GLU A 42 -9.90 -25.87 -33.77
CA GLU A 42 -10.43 -26.71 -34.85
C GLU A 42 -10.22 -28.22 -34.68
N ASN A 43 -9.34 -28.67 -33.78
CA ASN A 43 -9.03 -30.08 -33.62
C ASN A 43 -9.75 -30.82 -32.48
N LEU A 44 -10.57 -30.16 -31.68
CA LEU A 44 -11.36 -30.79 -30.60
C LEU A 44 -12.82 -31.09 -30.98
N ALA A 45 -13.27 -30.62 -32.15
CA ALA A 45 -14.66 -30.76 -32.60
C ALA A 45 -14.98 -32.12 -33.25
N SER A 46 -14.03 -33.04 -33.37
CA SER A 46 -14.20 -34.28 -34.15
C SER A 46 -14.13 -35.59 -33.35
N GLN A 47 -14.39 -35.57 -32.03
CA GLN A 47 -14.71 -36.81 -31.32
C GLN A 47 -16.17 -36.81 -30.92
N ALA A 48 -16.94 -37.69 -31.58
CA ALA A 48 -18.37 -37.96 -31.33
C ALA A 48 -18.62 -38.18 -29.84
N GLY A 49 -19.16 -37.18 -29.15
CA GLY A 49 -19.52 -37.27 -27.74
C GLY A 49 -20.58 -36.22 -27.42
N ASN A 50 -21.76 -36.67 -27.16
CA ASN A 50 -22.96 -35.98 -26.69
C ASN A 50 -23.27 -34.61 -27.31
N ASP A 51 -24.36 -34.53 -28.05
CA ASP A 51 -24.98 -33.27 -28.53
C ASP A 51 -25.58 -32.43 -27.38
N LEU A 52 -25.50 -32.93 -26.14
CA LEU A 52 -26.08 -32.30 -24.97
C LEU A 52 -25.13 -31.20 -24.43
N THR A 53 -25.73 -30.08 -24.05
CA THR A 53 -25.02 -29.00 -23.35
C THR A 53 -24.52 -29.45 -21.97
N LEU A 54 -23.65 -28.66 -21.33
CA LEU A 54 -23.24 -28.95 -19.95
C LEU A 54 -24.43 -28.99 -18.99
N TRP A 55 -25.38 -28.05 -19.15
CA TRP A 55 -26.59 -28.04 -18.32
C TRP A 55 -27.45 -29.30 -18.53
N GLN A 56 -27.73 -29.68 -19.78
CA GLN A 56 -28.48 -30.89 -20.11
C GLN A 56 -27.76 -32.15 -19.60
N THR A 57 -26.42 -32.18 -19.67
CA THR A 57 -25.64 -33.28 -19.15
C THR A 57 -25.77 -33.36 -17.60
N ILE A 58 -25.66 -32.23 -16.89
CA ILE A 58 -25.87 -32.17 -15.45
C ILE A 58 -27.27 -32.62 -15.05
N GLN A 59 -28.29 -32.31 -15.85
CA GLN A 59 -29.68 -32.73 -15.62
C GLN A 59 -29.88 -34.26 -15.68
N GLN A 60 -29.04 -34.97 -16.43
CA GLN A 60 -29.09 -36.44 -16.49
C GLN A 60 -28.56 -37.13 -15.24
N HIS A 61 -27.94 -36.39 -14.32
CA HIS A 61 -27.33 -36.89 -13.07
C HIS A 61 -28.22 -36.57 -11.85
N PRO A 62 -29.07 -37.52 -11.39
CA PRO A 62 -29.93 -37.28 -10.21
C PRO A 62 -29.18 -36.91 -8.94
N GLU A 63 -27.94 -37.42 -8.80
CA GLU A 63 -27.04 -37.14 -7.70
C GLU A 63 -26.55 -35.70 -7.64
N LEU A 64 -26.85 -34.86 -8.63
CA LEU A 64 -26.49 -33.45 -8.72
C LEU A 64 -27.69 -32.50 -8.54
N SER A 65 -28.84 -32.99 -8.04
CA SER A 65 -30.07 -32.17 -7.94
C SER A 65 -29.85 -30.92 -7.05
N ASP A 66 -29.12 -31.04 -5.95
CA ASP A 66 -28.84 -29.92 -5.06
C ASP A 66 -27.97 -28.84 -5.74
N PHE A 67 -26.97 -29.26 -6.52
CA PHE A 67 -26.12 -28.36 -7.29
C PHE A 67 -26.88 -27.68 -8.41
N ARG A 68 -27.77 -28.41 -9.11
CA ARG A 68 -28.67 -27.83 -10.12
C ARG A 68 -29.58 -26.75 -9.55
N ASP A 69 -30.16 -26.98 -8.36
CA ASP A 69 -31.02 -26.00 -7.72
C ASP A 69 -30.25 -24.69 -7.44
N VAL A 70 -29.00 -24.77 -6.99
CA VAL A 70 -28.15 -23.59 -6.78
C VAL A 70 -27.84 -22.90 -8.11
N LEU A 71 -27.42 -23.62 -9.16
CA LEU A 71 -27.10 -23.06 -10.47
C LEU A 71 -28.30 -22.34 -11.11
N SER A 72 -29.52 -22.89 -10.97
CA SER A 72 -30.72 -22.31 -11.58
C SER A 72 -31.24 -21.08 -10.83
N GLN A 73 -31.00 -20.98 -9.53
CA GLN A 73 -31.47 -19.86 -8.72
C GLN A 73 -30.44 -18.74 -8.60
N THR A 74 -29.15 -19.02 -8.85
CA THR A 74 -28.09 -18.01 -8.79
C THR A 74 -27.94 -17.30 -10.12
N LYS A 75 -28.00 -15.97 -10.10
CA LYS A 75 -27.87 -15.14 -11.29
C LYS A 75 -26.41 -14.80 -11.56
N VAL A 76 -26.08 -14.65 -12.84
CA VAL A 76 -24.76 -14.22 -13.28
C VAL A 76 -24.59 -12.74 -12.98
N PHE A 77 -23.46 -12.38 -12.42
CA PHE A 77 -23.05 -10.99 -12.25
C PHE A 77 -22.31 -10.50 -13.48
N LYS A 78 -22.67 -9.32 -13.92
CA LYS A 78 -21.91 -8.57 -14.91
C LYS A 78 -21.58 -7.22 -14.31
N TYR A 79 -20.29 -6.97 -14.06
CA TYR A 79 -19.80 -5.70 -13.52
C TYR A 79 -20.58 -5.28 -12.24
N HIS A 80 -20.61 -6.19 -11.25
CA HIS A 80 -21.30 -6.01 -9.96
C HIS A 80 -22.82 -5.79 -10.05
N LYS A 81 -23.43 -6.03 -11.21
CA LYS A 81 -24.88 -6.05 -11.37
C LYS A 81 -25.38 -7.47 -11.58
N VAL A 82 -26.45 -7.80 -10.89
CA VAL A 82 -27.17 -9.05 -11.14
C VAL A 82 -27.83 -8.96 -12.53
N THR A 83 -27.63 -9.96 -13.37
CA THR A 83 -28.30 -10.09 -14.66
C THR A 83 -29.57 -10.94 -14.52
N ASP A 84 -30.37 -11.03 -15.59
CA ASP A 84 -31.50 -11.96 -15.64
C ASP A 84 -31.07 -13.40 -15.96
N VAL A 85 -29.81 -13.63 -16.35
CA VAL A 85 -29.23 -14.91 -16.74
C VAL A 85 -28.81 -15.70 -15.52
N SER A 86 -29.31 -16.95 -15.37
CA SER A 86 -28.83 -17.88 -14.34
C SER A 86 -27.54 -18.59 -14.79
N TYR A 87 -26.84 -19.21 -13.84
CA TYR A 87 -25.71 -20.09 -14.18
C TYR A 87 -26.17 -21.34 -14.95
N ALA A 88 -27.41 -21.79 -14.76
CA ALA A 88 -28.01 -22.83 -15.59
C ALA A 88 -28.11 -22.39 -17.07
N ASP A 89 -28.59 -21.16 -17.31
CA ASP A 89 -28.67 -20.59 -18.66
C ASP A 89 -27.30 -20.43 -19.31
N LEU A 90 -26.30 -20.04 -18.49
CA LEU A 90 -24.90 -19.89 -18.92
C LEU A 90 -24.32 -21.22 -19.39
N LEU A 91 -24.56 -22.31 -18.63
CA LEU A 91 -24.09 -23.67 -18.93
C LEU A 91 -24.88 -24.36 -20.05
N ASP A 92 -26.07 -23.87 -20.38
CA ASP A 92 -26.85 -24.30 -21.54
C ASP A 92 -26.42 -23.57 -22.83
N GLY A 93 -25.58 -22.55 -22.70
CA GLY A 93 -25.05 -21.74 -23.80
C GLY A 93 -23.86 -22.40 -24.53
N VAL A 94 -23.19 -21.57 -25.33
CA VAL A 94 -22.02 -21.97 -26.16
C VAL A 94 -20.68 -21.79 -25.48
N GLN A 95 -20.66 -21.11 -24.36
CA GLN A 95 -19.40 -20.84 -23.62
C GLN A 95 -18.82 -22.11 -23.00
N THR A 96 -17.51 -22.24 -23.01
CA THR A 96 -16.82 -23.46 -22.61
C THR A 96 -16.40 -23.43 -21.15
N PHE A 97 -16.76 -24.49 -20.40
CA PHE A 97 -16.38 -24.63 -18.98
C PHE A 97 -15.88 -26.03 -18.63
N THR A 98 -15.09 -26.12 -17.59
CA THR A 98 -14.99 -27.32 -16.76
C THR A 98 -15.87 -27.12 -15.53
N VAL A 99 -16.78 -28.05 -15.29
CA VAL A 99 -17.68 -28.07 -14.15
C VAL A 99 -17.22 -29.13 -13.16
N LEU A 100 -17.02 -28.76 -11.91
CA LEU A 100 -16.62 -29.60 -10.77
C LEU A 100 -17.84 -29.75 -9.86
N ALA A 101 -18.79 -30.62 -10.23
CA ALA A 101 -20.10 -30.72 -9.59
C ALA A 101 -20.06 -31.57 -8.31
N PRO A 102 -20.37 -31.03 -7.14
CA PRO A 102 -20.48 -31.78 -5.88
C PRO A 102 -21.79 -32.57 -5.82
N VAL A 103 -21.73 -33.81 -5.29
CA VAL A 103 -22.92 -34.66 -5.13
C VAL A 103 -23.86 -34.13 -4.05
N ASN A 104 -25.12 -34.55 -4.13
CA ASN A 104 -26.15 -34.24 -3.12
C ASN A 104 -25.71 -34.58 -1.70
N GLY A 105 -26.06 -33.72 -0.74
CA GLY A 105 -25.73 -33.89 0.66
C GLY A 105 -24.28 -33.60 1.02
N SER A 106 -23.41 -33.24 0.05
CA SER A 106 -22.03 -32.84 0.30
C SER A 106 -21.90 -31.40 0.79
N PHE A 107 -22.96 -30.62 0.70
CA PHE A 107 -23.08 -29.27 1.21
C PHE A 107 -24.51 -28.99 1.68
N ASN A 108 -24.69 -27.97 2.50
CA ASN A 108 -26.03 -27.55 2.93
C ASN A 108 -26.66 -26.62 1.89
N LYS A 109 -27.49 -27.21 1.00
CA LYS A 109 -28.18 -26.49 -0.07
C LYS A 109 -29.02 -25.32 0.46
N ASP A 110 -29.80 -25.55 1.53
CA ASP A 110 -30.68 -24.53 2.07
C ASP A 110 -29.91 -23.34 2.62
N SER A 111 -28.75 -23.58 3.24
CA SER A 111 -27.86 -22.50 3.68
C SER A 111 -27.32 -21.68 2.51
N VAL A 112 -26.92 -22.33 1.42
CA VAL A 112 -26.44 -21.64 0.22
C VAL A 112 -27.55 -20.82 -0.43
N LEU A 113 -28.76 -21.40 -0.59
CA LEU A 113 -29.91 -20.70 -1.18
C LEU A 113 -30.42 -19.56 -0.30
N ASN A 114 -30.40 -19.71 1.02
CA ASN A 114 -30.80 -18.66 1.94
C ASN A 114 -29.88 -17.42 1.85
N LEU A 115 -28.60 -17.59 1.50
CA LEU A 115 -27.71 -16.47 1.26
C LEU A 115 -28.16 -15.59 0.11
N LEU A 116 -28.79 -16.16 -0.94
CA LEU A 116 -29.30 -15.40 -2.10
C LEU A 116 -30.35 -14.35 -1.71
N SER A 117 -31.03 -14.53 -0.57
CA SER A 117 -32.03 -13.57 -0.07
C SER A 117 -31.42 -12.43 0.77
N THR A 118 -30.11 -12.46 1.06
CA THR A 118 -29.43 -11.46 1.87
C THR A 118 -28.77 -10.38 0.99
N SER A 119 -28.56 -9.23 1.57
CA SER A 119 -27.78 -8.17 0.92
C SER A 119 -26.38 -8.69 0.61
N LYS A 120 -25.93 -8.59 -0.63
CA LYS A 120 -24.67 -9.17 -1.16
C LYS A 120 -24.59 -10.71 -1.17
N GLY A 121 -25.67 -11.41 -0.82
CA GLY A 121 -25.68 -12.89 -0.78
C GLY A 121 -25.42 -13.53 -2.13
N ASP A 122 -25.98 -12.95 -3.20
CA ASP A 122 -25.71 -13.40 -4.59
C ASP A 122 -24.20 -13.37 -4.88
N SER A 123 -23.53 -12.25 -4.56
CA SER A 123 -22.08 -12.08 -4.73
C SER A 123 -21.30 -13.13 -3.95
N MET A 124 -21.71 -13.41 -2.70
CA MET A 124 -21.07 -14.42 -1.86
C MET A 124 -21.22 -15.82 -2.45
N VAL A 125 -22.43 -16.22 -2.89
CA VAL A 125 -22.67 -17.53 -3.50
C VAL A 125 -21.89 -17.67 -4.80
N VAL A 126 -21.88 -16.64 -5.65
CA VAL A 126 -21.11 -16.63 -6.89
C VAL A 126 -19.62 -16.81 -6.61
N ARG A 127 -19.06 -16.06 -5.67
CA ARG A 127 -17.62 -16.10 -5.37
C ARG A 127 -17.19 -17.37 -4.66
N SER A 128 -17.87 -17.75 -3.58
CA SER A 128 -17.41 -18.81 -2.67
C SER A 128 -17.93 -20.19 -3.06
N PHE A 129 -19.04 -20.30 -3.76
CA PHE A 129 -19.62 -21.57 -4.16
C PHE A 129 -19.54 -21.80 -5.67
N ILE A 130 -20.27 -21.05 -6.49
CA ILE A 130 -20.31 -21.27 -7.95
C ILE A 130 -18.91 -21.10 -8.56
N GLY A 131 -18.25 -19.97 -8.29
CA GLY A 131 -16.90 -19.68 -8.80
C GLY A 131 -15.83 -20.64 -8.30
N ASN A 132 -16.11 -21.34 -7.19
CA ASN A 132 -15.24 -22.38 -6.64
C ASN A 132 -15.43 -23.75 -7.30
N HIS A 133 -16.47 -23.93 -8.13
CA HIS A 133 -16.82 -25.19 -8.80
C HIS A 133 -16.83 -25.09 -10.35
N LEU A 134 -16.50 -23.94 -10.89
CA LEU A 134 -16.40 -23.70 -12.33
C LEU A 134 -15.01 -23.21 -12.72
N SER A 135 -14.60 -23.53 -13.95
CA SER A 135 -13.37 -23.02 -14.57
C SER A 135 -13.57 -22.78 -16.06
N TYR A 136 -12.91 -21.75 -16.60
CA TYR A 136 -12.79 -21.58 -18.05
C TYR A 136 -11.73 -22.50 -18.67
N ASN A 137 -10.81 -23.03 -17.87
CA ASN A 137 -9.81 -23.96 -18.38
C ASN A 137 -10.46 -25.31 -18.70
N GLN A 138 -10.10 -25.89 -19.86
CA GLN A 138 -10.53 -27.24 -20.23
C GLN A 138 -9.60 -28.27 -19.57
N VAL A 139 -10.05 -28.86 -18.48
CA VAL A 139 -9.24 -29.77 -17.66
C VAL A 139 -9.73 -31.21 -17.85
N ALA A 140 -9.11 -31.93 -18.79
CA ALA A 140 -9.46 -33.32 -19.10
C ALA A 140 -8.54 -34.35 -18.42
N ASN A 141 -7.29 -34.00 -18.11
CA ASN A 141 -6.36 -34.93 -17.48
C ASN A 141 -6.54 -34.87 -15.95
N VAL A 142 -7.05 -35.97 -15.39
CA VAL A 142 -7.28 -36.13 -13.96
C VAL A 142 -6.26 -37.03 -13.26
N GLU A 143 -5.31 -37.60 -14.00
CA GLU A 143 -4.31 -38.54 -13.47
C GLU A 143 -3.05 -37.80 -13.02
N LYS A 144 -2.58 -36.85 -13.83
CA LYS A 144 -1.36 -36.07 -13.52
C LYS A 144 -1.71 -34.77 -12.84
N PRO A 145 -0.96 -34.36 -11.81
CA PRO A 145 -1.15 -33.06 -11.20
C PRO A 145 -1.06 -31.95 -12.26
N THR A 146 -2.13 -31.17 -12.36
CA THR A 146 -2.27 -30.06 -13.30
C THR A 146 -2.91 -28.91 -12.55
N ASP A 147 -2.26 -27.75 -12.56
CA ASP A 147 -2.78 -26.52 -11.98
C ASP A 147 -3.68 -25.79 -12.98
N PHE A 148 -4.74 -25.21 -12.49
CA PHE A 148 -5.69 -24.42 -13.27
C PHE A 148 -6.37 -23.39 -12.38
N PHE A 149 -7.05 -22.41 -12.99
CA PHE A 149 -7.76 -21.38 -12.26
C PHE A 149 -9.25 -21.67 -12.24
N LEU A 150 -9.84 -21.57 -11.06
CA LEU A 150 -11.29 -21.55 -10.87
C LEU A 150 -11.87 -20.20 -11.35
N LEU A 151 -13.19 -20.14 -11.52
CA LEU A 151 -13.86 -18.92 -11.99
C LEU A 151 -13.68 -17.74 -11.01
N ASN A 152 -13.50 -18.02 -9.71
CA ASN A 152 -13.16 -17.04 -8.70
C ASN A 152 -11.67 -16.66 -8.66
N LYS A 153 -10.91 -17.00 -9.71
CA LYS A 153 -9.47 -16.78 -9.91
C LYS A 153 -8.54 -17.57 -8.97
N LYS A 154 -9.09 -18.34 -8.03
CA LYS A 154 -8.26 -19.15 -7.13
C LYS A 154 -7.62 -20.31 -7.88
N GLN A 155 -6.34 -20.56 -7.60
CA GLN A 155 -5.63 -21.70 -8.17
C GLN A 155 -6.10 -23.01 -7.52
N ALA A 156 -6.40 -24.00 -8.35
CA ALA A 156 -6.71 -25.36 -7.95
C ALA A 156 -5.80 -26.35 -8.69
N THR A 157 -5.54 -27.49 -8.05
CA THR A 157 -4.80 -28.61 -8.65
C THR A 157 -5.73 -29.79 -8.80
N ILE A 158 -5.81 -30.37 -10.00
CA ILE A 158 -6.43 -31.65 -10.25
C ILE A 158 -5.35 -32.70 -10.53
N GLY A 159 -5.49 -33.90 -9.98
CA GLY A 159 -4.56 -35.01 -10.19
C GLY A 159 -4.85 -36.19 -9.29
N ASN A 160 -4.34 -37.36 -9.64
CA ASN A 160 -4.61 -38.62 -8.89
C ASN A 160 -6.11 -38.84 -8.61
N ASN A 161 -6.97 -38.52 -9.57
CA ASN A 161 -8.44 -38.58 -9.47
C ASN A 161 -9.01 -37.76 -8.30
N ASN A 162 -8.44 -36.63 -7.96
CA ASN A 162 -8.99 -35.69 -7.01
C ASN A 162 -8.75 -34.23 -7.42
N VAL A 163 -9.50 -33.31 -6.84
CA VAL A 163 -9.34 -31.86 -6.96
C VAL A 163 -9.20 -31.29 -5.57
N LEU A 164 -8.09 -30.59 -5.26
CA LEU A 164 -7.81 -30.03 -3.94
C LEU A 164 -8.00 -31.04 -2.79
N GLY A 165 -7.69 -32.31 -3.05
CA GLY A 165 -7.88 -33.41 -2.09
C GLY A 165 -9.28 -34.01 -2.05
N VAL A 166 -10.26 -33.47 -2.77
CA VAL A 166 -11.61 -34.04 -2.90
C VAL A 166 -11.64 -35.07 -4.03
N PRO A 167 -11.98 -36.36 -3.74
CA PRO A 167 -12.01 -37.40 -4.75
C PRO A 167 -13.08 -37.15 -5.82
N LEU A 168 -12.78 -37.56 -7.05
CA LEU A 168 -13.74 -37.62 -8.14
C LEU A 168 -14.59 -38.89 -8.02
N GLN A 169 -15.90 -38.76 -8.14
CA GLN A 169 -16.82 -39.91 -8.31
C GLN A 169 -16.87 -40.33 -9.77
N SER A 170 -16.91 -39.35 -10.68
CA SER A 170 -16.86 -39.56 -12.13
C SER A 170 -16.09 -38.42 -12.78
N SER A 171 -15.38 -38.72 -13.85
CA SER A 171 -14.51 -37.74 -14.51
C SER A 171 -14.67 -37.78 -16.03
N ASN A 172 -14.28 -36.68 -16.69
CA ASN A 172 -14.22 -36.58 -18.15
C ASN A 172 -15.56 -36.83 -18.87
N ILE A 173 -16.68 -36.49 -18.24
CA ILE A 173 -18.00 -36.53 -18.91
C ILE A 173 -18.03 -35.34 -19.87
N ARG A 174 -17.89 -35.64 -21.16
CA ARG A 174 -17.86 -34.63 -22.23
C ARG A 174 -19.25 -34.15 -22.57
N ALA A 175 -19.41 -32.86 -22.76
CA ALA A 175 -20.64 -32.20 -23.20
C ALA A 175 -20.31 -31.15 -24.25
N LYS A 176 -21.32 -30.72 -25.01
CA LYS A 176 -21.21 -29.54 -25.85
C LYS A 176 -20.99 -28.32 -24.93
N GLY A 177 -19.85 -27.64 -25.08
CA GLY A 177 -19.47 -26.54 -24.24
C GLY A 177 -18.66 -26.95 -23.00
N GLY A 178 -18.04 -28.16 -22.95
CA GLY A 178 -17.03 -28.42 -21.92
C GLY A 178 -16.97 -29.82 -21.32
N ILE A 179 -16.51 -29.88 -20.08
CA ILE A 179 -16.24 -31.11 -19.34
C ILE A 179 -16.93 -31.04 -17.98
N LEU A 180 -17.62 -32.12 -17.61
CA LEU A 180 -18.17 -32.31 -16.28
C LEU A 180 -17.33 -33.34 -15.51
N HIS A 181 -16.93 -32.99 -14.30
CA HIS A 181 -16.41 -33.90 -13.29
C HIS A 181 -17.37 -33.91 -12.11
N ILE A 182 -17.67 -35.08 -11.56
CA ILE A 182 -18.53 -35.24 -10.40
C ILE A 182 -17.64 -35.48 -9.18
N LEU A 183 -17.77 -34.63 -8.18
CA LEU A 183 -17.01 -34.69 -6.94
C LEU A 183 -17.78 -35.46 -5.85
N GLN A 184 -17.08 -36.21 -5.01
CA GLN A 184 -17.70 -36.87 -3.85
C GLN A 184 -18.13 -35.89 -2.75
N ASN A 185 -17.50 -34.70 -2.69
CA ASN A 185 -17.81 -33.64 -1.74
C ASN A 185 -17.66 -32.26 -2.41
N THR A 186 -18.20 -31.22 -1.77
CA THR A 186 -17.93 -29.83 -2.17
C THR A 186 -16.46 -29.48 -2.03
N LEU A 187 -15.94 -28.63 -2.93
CA LEU A 187 -14.58 -28.11 -2.80
C LEU A 187 -14.48 -27.14 -1.62
N PRO A 188 -13.41 -27.25 -0.82
CA PRO A 188 -13.17 -26.29 0.25
C PRO A 188 -12.91 -24.90 -0.34
N TYR A 189 -13.58 -23.88 0.18
CA TYR A 189 -13.27 -22.50 -0.17
C TYR A 189 -12.02 -22.07 0.59
N ARG A 190 -11.00 -21.67 -0.16
CA ARG A 190 -9.72 -21.23 0.39
C ARG A 190 -9.70 -19.70 0.42
N TYR A 191 -9.79 -19.14 1.61
CA TYR A 191 -9.66 -17.68 1.77
C TYR A 191 -8.32 -17.17 1.24
N ASN A 192 -8.30 -15.97 0.68
CA ASN A 192 -7.09 -15.19 0.51
C ASN A 192 -6.77 -14.40 1.78
N ILE A 193 -5.62 -13.72 1.79
CA ILE A 193 -5.18 -12.96 2.98
C ILE A 193 -6.21 -11.90 3.38
N TYR A 194 -6.75 -11.14 2.42
CA TYR A 194 -7.75 -10.10 2.70
C TYR A 194 -9.05 -10.69 3.28
N GLU A 195 -9.55 -11.75 2.66
CA GLU A 195 -10.76 -12.44 3.14
C GLU A 195 -10.61 -12.96 4.57
N VAL A 196 -9.42 -13.44 4.92
CA VAL A 196 -9.13 -13.89 6.30
C VAL A 196 -9.16 -12.72 7.27
N LEU A 197 -8.60 -11.58 6.92
CA LEU A 197 -8.65 -10.41 7.80
C LEU A 197 -10.09 -9.96 8.08
N LEU A 198 -11.00 -10.17 7.14
CA LEU A 198 -12.42 -9.82 7.30
C LEU A 198 -13.23 -10.85 8.09
N ASN A 199 -12.85 -12.14 8.03
CA ASN A 199 -13.70 -13.24 8.52
C ASN A 199 -13.15 -13.97 9.76
N ASP A 200 -11.85 -13.88 10.06
CA ASP A 200 -11.27 -14.48 11.24
C ASP A 200 -11.35 -13.51 12.43
N PRO A 201 -12.04 -13.90 13.53
CA PRO A 201 -12.21 -13.04 14.71
C PRO A 201 -10.92 -12.49 15.31
N ARG A 202 -9.76 -13.10 15.02
CA ARG A 202 -8.47 -12.65 15.52
C ARG A 202 -7.98 -11.36 14.87
N TYR A 203 -8.48 -11.02 13.65
CA TYR A 203 -7.96 -9.95 12.79
C TYR A 203 -9.00 -8.93 12.34
N THR A 204 -10.22 -9.01 12.86
CA THR A 204 -11.35 -8.17 12.40
C THR A 204 -11.06 -6.68 12.46
N ASN A 205 -10.31 -6.20 13.47
CA ASN A 205 -9.96 -4.78 13.56
C ASN A 205 -9.13 -4.32 12.35
N ILE A 206 -8.16 -5.13 11.91
CA ILE A 206 -7.35 -4.84 10.71
C ILE A 206 -8.23 -4.89 9.46
N GLY A 207 -9.05 -5.94 9.35
CA GLY A 207 -9.96 -6.14 8.24
C GLY A 207 -10.94 -4.98 8.06
N GLU A 208 -11.59 -4.54 9.13
CA GLU A 208 -12.52 -3.40 9.14
C GLU A 208 -11.82 -2.10 8.75
N GLN A 209 -10.61 -1.86 9.25
CA GLN A 209 -9.85 -0.67 8.89
C GLN A 209 -9.46 -0.67 7.41
N ILE A 210 -8.98 -1.79 6.87
CA ILE A 210 -8.62 -1.90 5.44
C ILE A 210 -9.87 -1.77 4.58
N SER A 211 -10.97 -2.46 4.91
CA SER A 211 -12.21 -2.41 4.12
C SER A 211 -12.91 -1.06 4.15
N SER A 212 -12.59 -0.20 5.12
CA SER A 212 -13.08 1.18 5.12
C SER A 212 -12.62 2.00 3.90
N TYR A 213 -11.59 1.53 3.19
CA TYR A 213 -11.07 2.12 1.95
C TYR A 213 -11.63 1.47 0.68
N ASP A 214 -12.50 0.45 0.80
CA ASP A 214 -13.21 -0.12 -0.34
C ASP A 214 -14.15 0.91 -0.96
N ARG A 215 -14.10 1.04 -2.27
CA ARG A 215 -14.93 1.97 -3.06
C ARG A 215 -15.36 1.32 -4.35
N ASP A 216 -16.60 1.59 -4.72
CA ASP A 216 -17.09 1.33 -6.06
C ASP A 216 -16.76 2.55 -6.92
N GLU A 217 -15.88 2.38 -7.89
CA GLU A 217 -15.49 3.42 -8.83
C GLU A 217 -16.24 3.23 -10.15
N PHE A 218 -16.99 4.26 -10.56
CA PHE A 218 -17.71 4.26 -11.83
C PHE A 218 -16.72 4.23 -13.00
N SER A 219 -16.92 3.28 -13.92
CA SER A 219 -16.12 3.12 -15.13
C SER A 219 -16.87 3.61 -16.37
N PRO A 220 -16.63 4.84 -16.84
CA PRO A 220 -17.28 5.34 -18.08
C PRO A 220 -17.00 4.46 -19.29
N THR A 221 -15.78 3.94 -19.40
CA THR A 221 -15.32 3.14 -20.56
C THR A 221 -15.97 1.76 -20.66
N GLN A 222 -16.47 1.22 -19.55
CA GLN A 222 -17.14 -0.07 -19.48
C GLN A 222 -18.67 0.09 -19.43
N SER A 223 -19.15 1.32 -19.23
CA SER A 223 -20.56 1.65 -19.13
C SER A 223 -21.17 1.90 -20.52
N VAL A 224 -22.48 1.67 -20.67
CA VAL A 224 -23.20 1.89 -21.91
C VAL A 224 -23.78 3.30 -21.94
N GLU A 225 -23.34 4.11 -22.89
CA GLU A 225 -23.80 5.49 -23.05
C GLU A 225 -25.26 5.55 -23.52
N GLY A 226 -26.06 6.42 -22.90
CA GLY A 226 -27.47 6.67 -23.22
C GLY A 226 -27.73 7.99 -23.95
N GLY A 227 -26.69 8.76 -24.23
CA GLY A 227 -26.79 10.08 -24.85
C GLY A 227 -26.49 11.23 -23.86
N MET A 228 -26.79 12.46 -24.28
CA MET A 228 -26.55 13.67 -23.47
C MET A 228 -27.85 14.30 -23.01
N VAL A 229 -27.94 14.69 -21.74
CA VAL A 229 -29.05 15.45 -21.17
C VAL A 229 -28.44 16.65 -20.42
N ASP A 230 -28.92 17.85 -20.72
CA ASP A 230 -28.42 19.11 -20.15
C ASP A 230 -26.90 19.32 -20.24
N GLY A 231 -26.28 18.76 -21.30
CA GLY A 231 -24.83 18.86 -21.52
C GLY A 231 -24.00 17.84 -20.75
N GLU A 232 -24.61 16.91 -20.01
CA GLU A 232 -23.96 15.82 -19.29
C GLU A 232 -24.21 14.48 -19.97
N GLN A 233 -23.19 13.62 -20.03
CA GLN A 233 -23.30 12.25 -20.56
C GLN A 233 -24.11 11.40 -19.57
N ILE A 234 -25.22 10.79 -20.05
CA ILE A 234 -25.97 9.79 -19.27
C ILE A 234 -25.60 8.36 -19.70
N TYR A 235 -25.79 7.42 -18.80
CA TYR A 235 -25.50 6.00 -19.03
C TYR A 235 -26.75 5.17 -18.77
N VAL A 236 -27.13 4.31 -19.73
CA VAL A 236 -28.25 3.38 -19.61
C VAL A 236 -27.84 2.12 -18.84
N ASP A 237 -26.56 1.78 -18.85
CA ASP A 237 -25.96 0.78 -17.98
C ASP A 237 -24.67 1.33 -17.37
N SER A 238 -24.59 1.32 -16.04
CA SER A 238 -23.48 1.89 -15.29
C SER A 238 -22.65 0.78 -14.66
N VAL A 239 -21.36 0.75 -14.99
CA VAL A 239 -20.40 -0.22 -14.47
C VAL A 239 -19.58 0.41 -13.36
N PHE A 240 -19.44 -0.30 -12.24
CA PHE A 240 -18.61 0.09 -11.12
C PHE A 240 -17.55 -0.99 -10.87
N ASN A 241 -16.30 -0.58 -10.67
CA ASN A 241 -15.20 -1.44 -10.28
C ASN A 241 -14.95 -1.29 -8.77
N GLU A 242 -14.86 -2.39 -8.05
CA GLU A 242 -14.41 -2.39 -6.65
C GLU A 242 -12.92 -2.07 -6.60
N ARG A 243 -12.56 -1.06 -5.81
CA ARG A 243 -11.17 -0.65 -5.58
C ARG A 243 -10.93 -0.46 -4.09
N ASN A 244 -9.72 -0.73 -3.66
CA ASN A 244 -9.26 -0.39 -2.32
C ASN A 244 -8.00 0.46 -2.44
N TYR A 245 -8.12 1.75 -2.20
CA TYR A 245 -7.01 2.71 -2.37
C TYR A 245 -5.84 2.46 -1.42
N MET A 246 -6.10 1.89 -0.23
CA MET A 246 -5.04 1.51 0.69
C MET A 246 -4.24 0.34 0.11
N LEU A 247 -4.91 -0.73 -0.31
CA LEU A 247 -4.25 -1.92 -0.87
C LEU A 247 -3.53 -1.63 -2.19
N GLU A 248 -4.03 -0.72 -3.02
CA GLU A 248 -3.32 -0.28 -4.24
C GLU A 248 -1.95 0.33 -3.93
N SER A 249 -1.81 0.95 -2.76
CA SER A 249 -0.55 1.56 -2.33
C SER A 249 0.37 0.58 -1.60
N VAL A 250 -0.17 -0.30 -0.76
CA VAL A 250 0.64 -1.14 0.15
C VAL A 250 0.75 -2.61 -0.26
N GLY A 251 -0.10 -3.08 -1.20
CA GLY A 251 -0.10 -4.44 -1.76
C GLY A 251 -1.50 -5.03 -1.87
N LEU A 252 -1.85 -5.53 -3.06
CA LEU A 252 -3.18 -6.04 -3.43
C LEU A 252 -3.44 -7.44 -2.84
N ILE A 253 -3.46 -7.57 -1.53
CA ILE A 253 -3.71 -8.84 -0.83
C ILE A 253 -5.14 -9.39 -1.03
N ASN A 254 -6.01 -8.64 -1.69
CA ASN A 254 -7.33 -9.05 -2.15
C ASN A 254 -7.32 -9.65 -3.57
N ASP A 255 -6.19 -9.63 -4.29
CA ASP A 255 -6.04 -10.19 -5.63
C ASP A 255 -5.40 -11.59 -5.58
N GLU A 256 -5.84 -12.46 -6.47
CA GLU A 256 -5.31 -13.82 -6.65
C GLU A 256 -4.18 -13.89 -7.70
N ASP A 257 -3.94 -12.81 -8.45
CA ASP A 257 -2.96 -12.77 -9.54
C ASP A 257 -1.50 -12.67 -9.04
N SER A 258 -1.29 -12.50 -7.72
CA SER A 258 0.03 -12.39 -7.11
C SER A 258 0.11 -13.17 -5.80
N THR A 259 1.34 -13.41 -5.33
CA THR A 259 1.57 -14.11 -4.06
C THR A 259 2.22 -13.18 -3.05
N TYR A 260 1.64 -13.13 -1.86
CA TYR A 260 2.04 -12.21 -0.79
C TYR A 260 2.54 -12.95 0.46
N LEU A 261 3.38 -12.25 1.21
CA LEU A 261 3.62 -12.51 2.63
C LEU A 261 3.08 -11.32 3.39
N MET A 262 2.37 -11.54 4.48
CA MET A 262 1.90 -10.47 5.35
C MET A 262 2.13 -10.83 6.80
N VAL A 263 2.58 -9.85 7.59
CA VAL A 263 2.71 -9.97 9.05
C VAL A 263 1.56 -9.23 9.70
N VAL A 264 0.86 -9.90 10.58
CA VAL A 264 -0.25 -9.29 11.35
C VAL A 264 -0.20 -9.73 12.81
N PRO A 265 -0.51 -8.86 13.76
CA PRO A 265 -0.76 -9.23 15.14
C PRO A 265 -2.25 -9.56 15.32
N THR A 266 -2.61 -10.00 16.53
CA THR A 266 -4.01 -10.11 16.94
C THR A 266 -4.64 -8.72 17.15
N ASN A 267 -5.97 -8.67 17.25
CA ASN A 267 -6.74 -7.42 17.41
C ASN A 267 -6.25 -6.54 18.55
N GLU A 268 -5.90 -7.10 19.70
CA GLU A 268 -5.45 -6.34 20.87
C GLU A 268 -4.13 -5.61 20.60
N GLU A 269 -3.15 -6.34 20.07
CA GLU A 269 -1.85 -5.75 19.75
C GLU A 269 -1.95 -4.77 18.58
N TRP A 270 -2.79 -5.06 17.56
CA TRP A 270 -3.05 -4.11 16.49
C TRP A 270 -3.62 -2.79 17.01
N GLN A 271 -4.60 -2.86 17.91
CA GLN A 271 -5.19 -1.66 18.47
C GLN A 271 -4.16 -0.82 19.25
N ARG A 272 -3.25 -1.48 19.97
CA ARG A 272 -2.17 -0.81 20.69
C ARG A 272 -1.26 -0.02 19.74
N VAL A 273 -0.72 -0.70 18.69
CA VAL A 273 0.21 -0.05 17.75
C VAL A 273 -0.49 0.97 16.86
N TRP A 274 -1.76 0.75 16.54
CA TRP A 274 -2.55 1.71 15.79
C TRP A 274 -2.81 2.98 16.58
N ASN A 275 -3.13 2.88 17.86
CA ASN A 275 -3.27 4.06 18.74
C ASN A 275 -1.95 4.84 18.83
N GLU A 276 -0.82 4.14 18.95
CA GLU A 276 0.50 4.77 18.96
C GLU A 276 0.78 5.53 17.64
N ALA A 277 0.49 4.91 16.48
CA ALA A 277 0.63 5.56 15.19
C ALA A 277 -0.32 6.77 15.05
N MET A 278 -1.56 6.67 15.52
CA MET A 278 -2.54 7.76 15.53
C MET A 278 -2.02 9.00 16.29
N GLU A 279 -1.34 8.82 17.42
CA GLU A 279 -0.74 9.94 18.17
C GLU A 279 0.35 10.65 17.35
N HIS A 280 1.18 9.91 16.61
CA HIS A 280 2.23 10.48 15.78
C HIS A 280 1.69 11.26 14.56
N PHE A 281 0.55 10.87 14.03
CA PHE A 281 -0.10 11.53 12.89
C PHE A 281 -1.20 12.51 13.29
N ARG A 282 -1.17 13.03 14.50
CA ARG A 282 -2.14 14.02 14.99
C ARG A 282 -1.96 15.37 14.31
N PHE A 283 -2.93 15.79 13.51
CA PHE A 283 -2.96 17.09 12.84
C PHE A 283 -3.59 18.18 13.71
N ASP A 284 -3.29 19.45 13.42
CA ASP A 284 -3.92 20.59 14.08
C ASP A 284 -5.39 20.76 13.66
N ASN A 285 -6.17 21.47 14.47
CA ASN A 285 -7.61 21.65 14.28
C ASN A 285 -8.00 22.46 13.03
N THR A 286 -7.05 23.06 12.30
CA THR A 286 -7.30 23.82 11.08
C THR A 286 -7.13 23.00 9.81
N VAL A 287 -6.65 21.76 9.92
CA VAL A 287 -6.49 20.85 8.78
C VAL A 287 -7.85 20.28 8.42
N GLU A 288 -8.23 20.43 7.15
CA GLU A 288 -9.47 19.88 6.60
C GLU A 288 -9.40 18.34 6.62
N ASP A 289 -10.49 17.68 6.98
CA ASP A 289 -10.61 16.21 7.08
C ASP A 289 -9.52 15.53 7.95
N ARG A 290 -9.00 16.26 8.95
CA ARG A 290 -7.87 15.82 9.77
C ARG A 290 -8.02 14.40 10.34
N ASP A 291 -9.24 14.04 10.83
CA ASP A 291 -9.48 12.73 11.44
C ASP A 291 -9.39 11.58 10.40
N SER A 292 -9.77 11.85 9.16
CA SER A 292 -9.63 10.92 8.06
C SER A 292 -8.18 10.80 7.59
N LEU A 293 -7.45 11.93 7.52
CA LEU A 293 -6.02 11.98 7.21
C LEU A 293 -5.19 11.25 8.26
N GLN A 294 -5.48 11.50 9.53
CA GLN A 294 -4.80 10.86 10.65
C GLN A 294 -4.95 9.34 10.59
N ARG A 295 -6.19 8.84 10.40
CA ARG A 295 -6.43 7.39 10.23
C ARG A 295 -5.75 6.82 9.00
N PHE A 296 -5.81 7.54 7.88
CA PHE A 296 -5.16 7.09 6.65
C PHE A 296 -3.65 6.91 6.85
N TRP A 297 -2.96 7.91 7.38
CA TRP A 297 -1.52 7.86 7.57
C TRP A 297 -1.09 6.87 8.65
N ALA A 298 -1.86 6.71 9.72
CA ALA A 298 -1.63 5.67 10.71
C ALA A 298 -1.74 4.27 10.11
N ASN A 299 -2.82 3.97 9.38
CA ASN A 299 -2.99 2.68 8.69
C ASN A 299 -1.91 2.45 7.64
N PHE A 300 -1.65 3.43 6.77
CA PHE A 300 -0.62 3.35 5.74
C PHE A 300 0.75 3.07 6.34
N SER A 301 1.12 3.77 7.40
CA SER A 301 2.43 3.65 8.04
C SER A 301 2.70 2.29 8.65
N LEU A 302 1.66 1.60 9.12
CA LEU A 302 1.74 0.24 9.66
C LEU A 302 1.69 -0.80 8.53
N LEU A 303 0.83 -0.63 7.54
CA LEU A 303 0.59 -1.63 6.49
C LEU A 303 1.69 -1.66 5.43
N LYS A 304 2.28 -0.50 5.08
CA LYS A 304 3.27 -0.40 3.98
C LYS A 304 4.50 -1.29 4.15
N ASP A 305 4.87 -1.57 5.39
CA ASP A 305 6.03 -2.40 5.72
C ASP A 305 5.64 -3.81 6.23
N ALA A 306 4.34 -4.12 6.32
CA ALA A 306 3.81 -5.40 6.75
C ALA A 306 3.47 -6.35 5.59
N ILE A 307 3.40 -5.84 4.34
CA ILE A 307 3.04 -6.59 3.15
C ILE A 307 4.24 -6.70 2.21
N PHE A 308 4.54 -7.92 1.79
CA PHE A 308 5.67 -8.28 0.94
C PHE A 308 5.19 -9.07 -0.25
N SER A 309 5.67 -8.78 -1.46
CA SER A 309 5.33 -9.55 -2.67
C SER A 309 6.38 -10.60 -2.95
N ARG A 310 5.99 -11.86 -3.07
CA ARG A 310 6.88 -12.95 -3.48
C ARG A 310 7.33 -12.88 -4.92
N THR A 311 6.56 -12.22 -5.79
CA THR A 311 6.93 -12.06 -7.20
C THR A 311 8.13 -11.15 -7.39
N ILE A 312 8.43 -10.28 -6.41
CA ILE A 312 9.56 -9.35 -6.43
C ILE A 312 10.81 -9.97 -5.80
N GLN A 313 10.66 -11.07 -5.05
CA GLN A 313 11.73 -11.65 -4.24
C GLN A 313 12.02 -13.10 -4.60
N SER A 314 13.31 -13.39 -4.84
CA SER A 314 13.79 -14.75 -5.12
C SER A 314 14.07 -15.58 -3.86
N SER A 315 14.38 -14.96 -2.73
CA SER A 315 14.74 -15.64 -1.47
C SER A 315 14.33 -14.81 -0.25
N PRO A 316 13.22 -15.15 0.43
CA PRO A 316 12.80 -14.46 1.66
C PRO A 316 13.67 -14.80 2.88
N GLU A 317 14.55 -15.83 2.80
CA GLU A 317 15.40 -16.22 3.93
C GLU A 317 16.48 -15.18 4.23
N ASP A 318 16.99 -14.49 3.22
CA ASP A 318 18.05 -13.49 3.37
C ASP A 318 17.48 -12.09 3.69
N SER A 319 16.43 -11.69 2.99
CA SER A 319 15.81 -10.37 3.13
C SER A 319 14.36 -10.38 2.68
N LEU A 320 13.52 -9.61 3.37
CA LEU A 320 12.18 -9.26 2.90
C LEU A 320 12.16 -7.80 2.48
N VAL A 321 11.57 -7.56 1.31
CA VAL A 321 11.38 -6.23 0.75
C VAL A 321 9.90 -5.90 0.75
N SER A 322 9.51 -4.79 1.38
CA SER A 322 8.12 -4.33 1.39
C SER A 322 7.58 -4.18 -0.03
N TYR A 323 6.30 -4.46 -0.24
CA TYR A 323 5.65 -4.16 -1.52
C TYR A 323 5.80 -2.67 -1.89
N TYR A 324 5.71 -1.79 -0.90
CA TYR A 324 5.88 -0.33 -1.04
C TYR A 324 7.35 0.11 -1.14
N TYR A 325 8.29 -0.79 -1.41
CA TYR A 325 9.71 -0.45 -1.51
C TYR A 325 9.98 0.65 -2.54
N ASN A 326 10.75 1.66 -2.12
CA ASN A 326 11.20 2.72 -3.00
C ASN A 326 12.70 2.61 -3.26
N LYS A 327 13.08 2.35 -4.51
CA LYS A 327 14.48 2.20 -4.94
C LYS A 327 15.36 3.44 -4.71
N PHE A 328 14.76 4.62 -4.57
CA PHE A 328 15.49 5.87 -4.29
C PHE A 328 15.83 6.02 -2.80
N TYR A 329 15.18 5.22 -1.95
CA TYR A 329 15.46 5.16 -0.52
C TYR A 329 15.67 3.71 -0.08
N PRO A 330 16.72 3.03 -0.61
CA PRO A 330 16.91 1.59 -0.47
C PRO A 330 17.16 1.14 0.98
N GLN A 331 17.48 2.04 1.88
CA GLN A 331 17.65 1.78 3.31
C GLN A 331 16.33 1.52 4.04
N TYR A 332 15.19 1.76 3.40
CA TYR A 332 13.87 1.59 3.98
C TYR A 332 13.08 0.47 3.29
N GLY A 333 12.25 -0.21 4.06
CA GLY A 333 11.40 -1.30 3.55
C GLY A 333 12.17 -2.57 3.18
N VAL A 334 13.42 -2.72 3.65
CA VAL A 334 14.21 -3.95 3.52
C VAL A 334 14.53 -4.48 4.92
N PHE A 335 14.14 -5.73 5.18
CA PHE A 335 14.31 -6.39 6.47
C PHE A 335 15.19 -7.61 6.30
N HIS A 336 16.42 -7.51 6.80
CA HIS A 336 17.41 -8.57 6.70
C HIS A 336 17.15 -9.66 7.72
N LYS A 337 17.45 -10.92 7.35
CA LYS A 337 17.38 -12.10 8.21
C LYS A 337 16.05 -12.20 8.98
N PRO A 338 14.91 -12.15 8.28
CA PRO A 338 13.60 -11.99 8.91
C PRO A 338 13.24 -13.10 9.88
N PHE A 339 13.77 -14.32 9.69
CA PHE A 339 13.48 -15.49 10.53
C PHE A 339 14.47 -15.69 11.69
N GLU A 340 15.62 -15.00 11.68
CA GLU A 340 16.61 -15.10 12.77
C GLU A 340 16.13 -14.34 14.01
N LYS A 341 16.72 -14.65 15.17
CA LYS A 341 16.40 -13.97 16.43
C LYS A 341 16.56 -12.44 16.27
N GLY A 342 15.48 -11.72 16.53
CA GLY A 342 15.40 -10.26 16.33
C GLY A 342 14.90 -9.83 14.95
N GLY A 343 14.70 -10.78 14.01
CA GLY A 343 14.07 -10.51 12.72
C GLY A 343 12.55 -10.42 12.83
N ILE A 344 11.92 -9.78 11.84
CA ILE A 344 10.48 -9.44 11.87
C ILE A 344 9.53 -10.65 11.79
N LEU A 345 10.01 -11.83 11.39
CA LEU A 345 9.23 -13.07 11.36
C LEU A 345 9.66 -14.06 12.47
N TYR A 346 10.60 -13.67 13.33
CA TYR A 346 11.03 -14.53 14.43
C TYR A 346 9.90 -14.73 15.45
N GLY A 347 9.56 -15.99 15.72
CA GLY A 347 8.49 -16.34 16.67
C GLY A 347 7.07 -16.15 16.13
N THR A 348 6.89 -15.82 14.86
CA THR A 348 5.57 -15.74 14.22
C THR A 348 5.07 -17.13 13.79
N THR A 349 3.75 -17.28 13.65
CA THR A 349 3.12 -18.52 13.17
C THR A 349 2.62 -18.34 11.74
N PRO A 350 3.18 -19.08 10.74
CA PRO A 350 2.73 -19.00 9.36
C PRO A 350 1.45 -19.79 9.12
N THR A 351 0.54 -19.24 8.32
CA THR A 351 -0.64 -19.94 7.79
C THR A 351 -0.77 -19.60 6.30
N THR A 352 -0.89 -20.64 5.46
CA THR A 352 -0.97 -20.49 4.01
C THR A 352 -2.43 -20.35 3.55
N TYR A 353 -2.67 -19.36 2.69
CA TYR A 353 -3.95 -19.04 2.07
C TYR A 353 -3.86 -19.12 0.54
N SER A 354 -4.93 -18.81 -0.21
CA SER A 354 -4.93 -18.97 -1.67
C SER A 354 -3.89 -18.10 -2.37
N ASN A 355 -3.68 -16.87 -1.90
CA ASN A 355 -2.75 -15.91 -2.52
C ASN A 355 -1.52 -15.61 -1.65
N GLY A 356 -1.18 -16.46 -0.67
CA GLY A 356 0.05 -16.23 0.09
C GLY A 356 0.08 -16.80 1.49
N THR A 357 0.98 -16.26 2.29
CA THR A 357 1.19 -16.69 3.69
C THR A 357 1.02 -15.52 4.65
N LEU A 358 0.16 -15.70 5.64
CA LEU A 358 -0.02 -14.79 6.76
C LEU A 358 0.82 -15.26 7.94
N TYR A 359 1.66 -14.40 8.46
CA TYR A 359 2.48 -14.63 9.66
C TYR A 359 1.82 -13.93 10.86
N THR A 360 1.25 -14.71 11.76
CA THR A 360 0.66 -14.17 12.99
C THR A 360 1.74 -13.89 14.01
N ALA A 361 1.83 -12.65 14.46
CA ALA A 361 2.75 -12.21 15.49
C ALA A 361 2.01 -12.00 16.82
N GLU A 362 2.57 -12.47 17.96
CA GLU A 362 2.04 -12.17 19.29
C GLU A 362 2.23 -10.69 19.65
N ARG A 363 3.37 -10.12 19.21
CA ARG A 363 3.69 -8.70 19.33
C ARG A 363 4.03 -8.14 17.95
N TRP A 364 3.71 -6.87 17.74
CA TRP A 364 4.08 -6.18 16.52
C TRP A 364 5.61 -6.14 16.37
N PRO A 365 6.18 -6.69 15.27
CA PRO A 365 7.62 -6.85 15.16
C PRO A 365 8.35 -5.58 14.67
N PHE A 366 7.62 -4.53 14.33
CA PHE A 366 8.20 -3.28 13.84
C PHE A 366 8.13 -2.21 14.92
N THR A 367 9.26 -1.52 15.13
CA THR A 367 9.25 -0.31 15.96
C THR A 367 8.87 0.91 15.12
N PRO A 368 8.39 2.00 15.72
CA PRO A 368 8.12 3.24 15.00
C PRO A 368 9.31 3.72 14.16
N GLU A 369 10.55 3.59 14.67
CA GLU A 369 11.78 4.00 13.97
C GLU A 369 12.08 3.13 12.73
N MET A 370 11.65 1.87 12.73
CA MET A 370 11.80 1.00 11.56
C MET A 370 10.83 1.40 10.43
N THR A 371 9.70 2.03 10.75
CA THR A 371 8.59 2.26 9.81
C THR A 371 8.33 3.73 9.52
N TYR A 372 7.83 4.52 10.46
CA TYR A 372 7.35 5.89 10.22
C TYR A 372 8.05 6.96 11.04
N ASN A 373 8.53 6.69 12.26
CA ASN A 373 9.18 7.67 13.12
C ASN A 373 10.71 7.67 12.89
N ARG A 374 11.10 8.00 11.67
CA ARG A 374 12.50 7.99 11.21
C ARG A 374 13.13 9.37 11.29
N GLU A 375 14.46 9.42 11.14
CA GLU A 375 15.16 10.67 10.98
C GLU A 375 14.65 11.41 9.73
N ILE A 376 14.34 12.69 9.90
CA ILE A 376 13.86 13.58 8.85
C ILE A 376 14.98 14.53 8.49
N LYS A 377 15.37 14.58 7.22
CA LYS A 377 16.41 15.48 6.74
C LYS A 377 15.84 16.56 5.85
N THR A 378 16.24 17.78 6.09
CA THR A 378 16.11 18.92 5.20
C THR A 378 17.48 19.23 4.64
N GLU A 379 17.77 18.70 3.46
CA GLU A 379 19.05 18.90 2.77
C GLU A 379 19.21 20.37 2.36
N GLY A 380 20.39 20.93 2.57
CA GLY A 380 20.66 22.34 2.30
C GLY A 380 20.55 22.70 0.82
N GLU A 381 20.96 21.79 -0.07
CA GLU A 381 20.91 21.95 -1.51
C GLU A 381 19.50 21.88 -2.09
N ARG A 382 18.50 21.36 -1.36
CA ARG A 382 17.10 21.38 -1.76
C ARG A 382 16.52 22.79 -1.65
N THR A 383 16.87 23.64 -2.59
CA THR A 383 16.53 25.06 -2.55
C THR A 383 15.02 25.36 -2.57
N ASN A 384 14.19 24.41 -2.99
CA ASN A 384 12.72 24.49 -2.88
C ASN A 384 12.23 24.46 -1.43
N LEU A 385 13.05 24.03 -0.48
CA LEU A 385 12.75 24.06 0.95
C LEU A 385 13.17 25.37 1.62
N ILE A 386 13.90 26.26 0.93
CA ILE A 386 14.21 27.60 1.39
C ILE A 386 13.02 28.51 1.12
N ILE A 387 12.30 28.93 2.14
CA ILE A 387 11.08 29.71 2.01
C ILE A 387 11.27 31.21 2.20
N ASP A 388 12.34 31.63 2.89
CA ASP A 388 12.71 33.04 3.07
C ASP A 388 14.21 33.16 3.31
N TYR A 389 14.81 34.19 2.75
CA TYR A 389 16.19 34.56 3.05
C TYR A 389 16.39 36.08 2.90
N GLN A 390 17.22 36.64 3.75
CA GLN A 390 17.46 38.08 3.77
C GLN A 390 18.95 38.36 4.00
N GLN A 391 19.45 39.40 3.30
CA GLN A 391 20.82 39.90 3.41
C GLN A 391 21.90 38.86 3.05
N CYS A 392 21.57 37.84 2.26
CA CYS A 392 22.51 36.87 1.70
C CYS A 392 22.15 36.50 0.26
N SER A 393 23.06 35.81 -0.39
CA SER A 393 22.84 34.95 -1.55
C SER A 393 23.22 33.53 -1.18
N TYR A 394 22.79 32.55 -1.97
CA TYR A 394 23.17 31.15 -1.76
C TYR A 394 23.43 30.45 -3.10
N THR A 395 24.24 29.40 -3.04
CA THR A 395 24.51 28.49 -4.16
C THR A 395 24.70 27.09 -3.63
N THR A 396 24.41 26.09 -4.43
CA THR A 396 24.71 24.68 -4.13
C THR A 396 26.07 24.28 -4.68
N ARG A 397 26.73 23.35 -4.04
CA ARG A 397 28.03 22.81 -4.42
C ARG A 397 28.07 21.30 -4.15
N THR A 398 28.84 20.59 -4.96
CA THR A 398 29.10 19.17 -4.77
C THR A 398 30.40 18.93 -3.99
N HIS A 399 30.41 17.96 -3.11
CA HIS A 399 31.58 17.46 -2.41
C HIS A 399 31.41 15.98 -2.10
N ALA A 400 32.05 15.14 -2.88
CA ALA A 400 31.98 13.69 -2.70
C ALA A 400 32.80 13.25 -1.48
N ALA A 401 32.14 13.12 -0.34
CA ALA A 401 32.71 12.58 0.88
C ALA A 401 31.63 11.92 1.72
N ASP A 402 31.94 10.82 2.39
CA ASP A 402 31.01 10.08 3.26
C ASP A 402 30.42 10.93 4.40
N SER A 403 31.06 12.06 4.72
CA SER A 403 30.62 13.00 5.75
C SER A 403 29.65 14.07 5.24
N VAL A 404 29.31 14.09 3.94
CA VAL A 404 28.39 15.04 3.30
C VAL A 404 27.19 14.29 2.74
N SER A 405 26.01 14.65 3.22
CA SER A 405 24.76 14.03 2.80
C SER A 405 24.53 14.26 1.30
N GLU A 406 24.12 13.24 0.57
CA GLU A 406 23.88 13.27 -0.89
C GLU A 406 25.04 13.84 -1.73
N ASN A 407 26.24 14.05 -1.13
CA ASN A 407 27.43 14.67 -1.74
C ASN A 407 27.23 16.12 -2.19
N GLU A 408 26.23 16.81 -1.67
CA GLU A 408 25.93 18.20 -1.99
C GLU A 408 25.76 19.02 -0.71
N TYR A 409 25.93 20.34 -0.80
CA TYR A 409 25.74 21.27 0.31
C TYR A 409 25.38 22.67 -0.16
N LEU A 410 24.83 23.48 0.73
CA LEU A 410 24.47 24.87 0.51
C LEU A 410 25.58 25.80 0.99
N VAL A 411 25.99 26.75 0.14
CA VAL A 411 26.86 27.87 0.51
C VAL A 411 25.99 29.10 0.72
N ILE A 412 25.98 29.65 1.93
CA ILE A 412 25.28 30.89 2.27
C ILE A 412 26.33 32.00 2.37
N THR A 413 26.23 32.99 1.48
CA THR A 413 27.17 34.11 1.39
C THR A 413 26.48 35.40 1.82
N PRO A 414 27.00 36.15 2.80
CA PRO A 414 26.43 37.41 3.24
C PRO A 414 26.48 38.47 2.11
N ARG A 415 25.50 39.36 2.06
CA ARG A 415 25.45 40.43 1.06
C ARG A 415 26.65 41.34 1.12
N THR A 416 27.19 41.59 2.31
CA THR A 416 28.47 42.29 2.52
C THR A 416 29.23 41.60 3.67
N ALA A 417 30.55 41.82 3.77
CA ALA A 417 31.39 41.22 4.80
C ALA A 417 30.95 41.51 6.26
N THR A 418 30.13 42.55 6.43
CA THR A 418 29.68 42.99 7.77
C THR A 418 28.20 42.71 8.05
N THR A 419 27.44 42.19 7.07
CA THR A 419 25.99 42.02 7.19
C THR A 419 25.64 40.64 7.76
N ASN A 420 24.86 40.64 8.82
CA ASN A 420 24.23 39.43 9.34
C ASN A 420 23.00 39.09 8.47
N TRP A 421 22.82 37.83 8.18
CA TRP A 421 21.75 37.31 7.33
C TRP A 421 20.77 36.45 8.11
N THR A 422 19.62 36.17 7.50
CA THR A 422 18.68 35.15 7.94
C THR A 422 18.31 34.24 6.79
N MET A 423 18.03 32.96 7.09
CA MET A 423 17.53 31.98 6.15
C MET A 423 16.57 31.01 6.86
N THR A 424 15.45 30.73 6.22
CA THR A 424 14.38 29.89 6.79
C THR A 424 14.16 28.68 5.89
N PHE A 425 14.25 27.50 6.51
CA PHE A 425 14.04 26.20 5.87
C PHE A 425 12.71 25.61 6.31
N LYS A 426 11.95 25.03 5.37
CA LYS A 426 10.76 24.25 5.65
C LYS A 426 11.16 22.88 6.23
N LEU A 427 10.47 22.45 7.25
CA LEU A 427 10.53 21.08 7.77
C LEU A 427 9.33 20.30 7.19
N GLU A 428 9.61 19.32 6.34
CA GLU A 428 8.58 18.47 5.75
C GLU A 428 8.40 17.20 6.58
N ASN A 429 7.21 16.61 6.52
CA ASN A 429 6.88 15.30 7.10
C ASN A 429 7.22 15.13 8.59
N THR A 430 7.21 16.23 9.34
CA THR A 430 7.41 16.21 10.80
C THR A 430 6.21 15.56 11.47
N LEU A 431 6.46 14.61 12.37
CA LEU A 431 5.40 13.94 13.15
C LEU A 431 5.17 14.66 14.49
N ALA A 432 4.04 14.36 15.14
CA ALA A 432 3.80 14.72 16.54
C ALA A 432 4.66 13.81 17.43
N ALA A 433 5.89 14.27 17.74
CA ALA A 433 6.90 13.49 18.44
C ALA A 433 7.99 14.38 19.03
N ASP A 434 8.86 13.77 19.82
CA ASP A 434 10.03 14.41 20.40
C ASP A 434 11.25 14.20 19.51
N TYR A 435 11.99 15.28 19.23
CA TYR A 435 13.18 15.26 18.37
C TYR A 435 14.38 15.98 18.99
N ASP A 436 15.57 15.47 18.67
CA ASP A 436 16.77 16.29 18.67
C ASP A 436 16.91 16.93 17.29
N ILE A 437 16.95 18.26 17.27
CA ILE A 437 17.08 19.02 16.02
C ILE A 437 18.52 19.45 15.88
N CYS A 438 19.15 19.07 14.77
CA CYS A 438 20.56 19.28 14.52
C CYS A 438 20.82 19.93 13.17
N ALA A 439 21.93 20.66 13.04
CA ALA A 439 22.45 21.13 11.77
C ALA A 439 23.86 20.59 11.54
N VAL A 440 24.12 20.09 10.34
CA VAL A 440 25.45 19.67 9.89
C VAL A 440 26.08 20.79 9.09
N ILE A 441 27.21 21.30 9.57
CA ILE A 441 27.90 22.46 8.99
C ILE A 441 29.32 22.04 8.62
N LEU A 442 29.70 22.33 7.37
CA LEU A 442 30.98 21.97 6.81
C LEU A 442 32.02 23.08 7.08
N PRO A 443 33.32 22.75 7.16
CA PRO A 443 34.39 23.73 7.24
C PRO A 443 34.58 24.44 5.89
N ALA A 444 35.04 25.68 5.91
CA ALA A 444 35.28 26.47 4.70
C ALA A 444 36.30 25.83 3.74
N SER A 445 37.16 24.92 4.22
CA SER A 445 38.10 24.16 3.40
C SER A 445 37.45 23.26 2.36
N VAL A 446 36.20 22.85 2.55
CA VAL A 446 35.41 22.07 1.57
C VAL A 446 35.16 22.90 0.30
N TYR A 447 34.92 24.20 0.47
CA TYR A 447 34.71 25.14 -0.63
C TYR A 447 36.04 25.68 -1.20
N ASN A 448 36.95 26.08 -0.34
CA ASN A 448 38.28 26.59 -0.69
C ASN A 448 39.35 25.99 0.25
N PRO A 449 40.21 25.10 -0.25
CA PRO A 449 41.26 24.49 0.59
C PRO A 449 42.20 25.48 1.32
N ASN A 450 42.30 26.70 0.81
CA ASN A 450 43.12 27.77 1.38
C ASN A 450 42.31 28.75 2.25
N ALA A 451 41.03 28.47 2.52
CA ALA A 451 40.19 29.33 3.33
C ALA A 451 40.70 29.44 4.78
N GLN A 452 40.44 30.57 5.41
CA GLN A 452 40.61 30.67 6.86
C GLN A 452 39.52 29.85 7.54
N LEU A 453 39.94 28.91 8.39
CA LEU A 453 39.02 28.01 9.08
C LEU A 453 38.41 28.74 10.30
N LYS A 454 37.35 29.50 10.03
CA LYS A 454 36.57 30.22 11.04
C LYS A 454 35.17 29.63 11.17
N PRO A 455 34.67 29.42 12.40
CA PRO A 455 33.29 29.02 12.61
C PRO A 455 32.31 30.12 12.21
N CYS A 456 31.08 29.74 11.84
CA CYS A 456 29.95 30.65 11.77
C CYS A 456 29.27 30.72 13.14
N LYS A 457 28.78 31.92 13.52
CA LYS A 457 28.04 32.13 14.76
C LYS A 457 26.62 32.59 14.46
N PHE A 458 25.63 31.88 14.98
CA PHE A 458 24.22 32.06 14.61
C PHE A 458 23.27 31.81 15.78
N GLN A 459 22.02 32.25 15.62
CA GLN A 459 20.86 31.92 16.47
C GLN A 459 19.85 31.15 15.65
N VAL A 460 18.96 30.44 16.33
CA VAL A 460 17.97 29.57 15.71
C VAL A 460 16.59 29.83 16.27
N GLU A 461 15.61 29.89 15.38
CA GLU A 461 14.18 29.91 15.72
C GLU A 461 13.51 28.69 15.07
N ILE A 462 12.71 27.95 15.83
CA ILE A 462 11.84 26.88 15.33
C ILE A 462 10.42 27.41 15.35
N ASN A 463 9.79 27.46 14.19
CA ASN A 463 8.38 27.84 14.08
C ASN A 463 7.54 26.58 13.83
N TYR A 464 6.41 26.50 14.49
CA TYR A 464 5.47 25.40 14.43
C TYR A 464 4.07 25.89 14.78
N VAL A 465 3.08 25.01 14.82
CA VAL A 465 1.74 25.34 15.30
C VAL A 465 1.37 24.46 16.49
N ASP A 466 0.53 24.99 17.37
CA ASP A 466 -0.11 24.20 18.42
C ASP A 466 -1.31 23.40 17.89
N GLU A 467 -1.97 22.63 18.75
CA GLU A 467 -3.13 21.81 18.42
C GLU A 467 -4.30 22.59 17.81
N ASN A 468 -4.38 23.89 18.06
CA ASN A 468 -5.39 24.80 17.51
C ASN A 468 -4.96 25.46 16.19
N GLY A 469 -3.80 25.10 15.66
CA GLY A 469 -3.23 25.70 14.46
C GLY A 469 -2.67 27.11 14.67
N LYS A 470 -2.51 27.56 15.94
CA LYS A 470 -1.91 28.84 16.25
C LYS A 470 -0.40 28.78 16.14
N ALA A 471 0.17 29.72 15.40
CA ALA A 471 1.61 29.82 15.22
C ALA A 471 2.36 30.02 16.56
N GLN A 472 3.40 29.27 16.74
CA GLN A 472 4.33 29.29 17.86
C GLN A 472 5.75 29.48 17.34
N THR A 473 6.59 30.15 18.14
CA THR A 473 8.02 30.32 17.85
C THR A 473 8.82 29.95 19.08
N TYR A 474 9.71 29.00 18.93
CA TYR A 474 10.67 28.64 19.95
C TYR A 474 12.05 29.20 19.57
N ASN A 475 12.58 30.10 20.40
CA ASN A 475 13.94 30.60 20.28
C ASN A 475 14.87 29.64 21.02
N CYS A 476 15.71 28.90 20.28
CA CYS A 476 16.55 27.87 20.87
C CYS A 476 17.45 28.46 21.96
N ASN A 477 17.04 28.29 23.22
CA ASN A 477 17.67 28.71 24.46
C ASN A 477 18.11 30.20 24.56
N ASN A 478 17.69 31.09 23.64
CA ASN A 478 18.20 32.43 23.43
C ASN A 478 19.75 32.48 23.29
N GLU A 479 20.37 31.36 22.99
CA GLU A 479 21.80 31.20 22.86
C GLU A 479 22.29 31.43 21.44
N LYS A 480 23.60 31.60 21.32
CA LYS A 480 24.28 31.66 20.05
C LYS A 480 25.08 30.37 19.88
N PHE A 481 24.76 29.69 18.79
CA PHE A 481 25.48 28.51 18.36
C PHE A 481 26.72 28.91 17.54
N SER A 482 27.73 28.06 17.53
CA SER A 482 28.84 28.12 16.59
C SER A 482 29.27 26.69 16.27
N ASN A 483 29.59 26.45 15.00
CA ASN A 483 30.19 25.19 14.59
C ASN A 483 31.69 25.17 14.84
N ASP A 484 32.32 23.99 14.78
CA ASP A 484 33.76 23.84 14.63
C ASP A 484 34.16 24.15 13.19
N GLY A 485 34.87 25.29 13.00
CA GLY A 485 35.27 25.69 11.66
C GLY A 485 36.37 24.83 11.01
N THR A 486 36.91 23.83 11.71
CA THR A 486 38.04 23.01 11.23
C THR A 486 37.64 21.65 10.69
N ARG A 487 36.39 21.20 10.93
CA ARG A 487 35.86 19.89 10.55
C ARG A 487 34.37 19.97 10.26
N VAL A 488 33.83 18.90 9.66
CA VAL A 488 32.38 18.68 9.60
C VAL A 488 31.87 18.59 11.04
N ASP A 489 30.88 19.41 11.37
CA ASP A 489 30.38 19.54 12.72
C ASP A 489 28.85 19.41 12.77
N THR A 490 28.38 18.65 13.73
CA THR A 490 26.95 18.51 14.02
C THR A 490 26.61 19.36 15.23
N VAL A 491 25.91 20.44 14.98
CA VAL A 491 25.47 21.39 16.04
C VAL A 491 24.06 21.01 16.47
N VAL A 492 23.88 20.64 17.74
CA VAL A 492 22.56 20.39 18.32
C VAL A 492 21.87 21.73 18.58
N LEU A 493 20.79 22.00 17.85
CA LEU A 493 20.03 23.25 17.92
C LEU A 493 18.97 23.23 19.02
N ALA A 494 18.33 22.07 19.20
CA ALA A 494 17.40 21.82 20.29
C ALA A 494 17.42 20.34 20.68
N GLU A 495 17.47 20.06 21.97
CA GLU A 495 17.32 18.71 22.49
C GLU A 495 15.90 18.48 22.97
N ASN A 496 15.38 17.28 22.72
CA ASN A 496 14.06 16.85 23.17
C ASN A 496 12.95 17.86 22.86
N PHE A 497 12.96 18.41 21.64
CA PHE A 497 11.95 19.36 21.21
C PHE A 497 10.68 18.61 20.82
N HIS A 498 9.56 18.97 21.46
CA HIS A 498 8.26 18.35 21.21
C HIS A 498 7.46 19.12 20.13
N PHE A 499 7.13 18.45 19.03
CA PHE A 499 6.10 18.94 18.11
C PHE A 499 4.74 18.38 18.53
N PRO A 500 3.76 19.23 18.91
CA PRO A 500 2.48 18.78 19.44
C PRO A 500 1.55 18.20 18.38
N VAL A 501 1.79 18.50 17.11
CA VAL A 501 1.02 18.05 15.95
C VAL A 501 1.94 17.73 14.79
N CYS A 502 1.46 16.95 13.82
CA CYS A 502 2.23 16.59 12.65
C CYS A 502 1.99 17.55 11.47
N ASN A 503 2.97 17.55 10.56
CA ASN A 503 2.95 18.28 9.30
C ASN A 503 3.14 17.31 8.11
N TYR A 504 2.76 16.06 8.29
CA TYR A 504 3.00 15.01 7.32
C TYR A 504 2.15 15.23 6.07
N ASP A 505 2.79 15.17 4.88
CA ASP A 505 2.15 15.37 3.57
C ASP A 505 1.35 16.69 3.45
N GLN A 506 1.77 17.72 4.20
CA GLN A 506 1.14 19.03 4.15
C GLN A 506 1.94 20.00 3.27
N THR A 507 1.26 20.70 2.37
CA THR A 507 1.87 21.73 1.50
C THR A 507 2.10 23.04 2.22
N ASN A 508 1.56 23.23 3.44
CA ASN A 508 1.72 24.45 4.20
C ASN A 508 3.17 24.64 4.69
N MET A 509 3.51 25.89 5.04
CA MET A 509 4.85 26.27 5.50
C MET A 509 4.87 26.60 7.00
N LYS A 510 4.06 25.88 7.79
CA LYS A 510 3.90 26.14 9.21
C LYS A 510 5.10 25.69 10.08
N PHE A 511 5.83 24.66 9.63
CA PHE A 511 6.96 24.07 10.35
C PHE A 511 8.26 24.47 9.67
N THR A 512 9.10 25.24 10.39
CA THR A 512 10.33 25.79 9.81
C THR A 512 11.44 25.91 10.85
N VAL A 513 12.69 25.88 10.37
CA VAL A 513 13.87 26.31 11.13
C VAL A 513 14.45 27.56 10.48
N LYS A 514 14.60 28.62 11.25
CA LYS A 514 15.23 29.88 10.82
C LYS A 514 16.59 30.03 11.44
N LEU A 515 17.62 30.08 10.62
CA LEU A 515 18.98 30.39 10.99
C LEU A 515 19.21 31.90 10.88
N LYS A 516 19.84 32.50 11.89
CA LYS A 516 20.14 33.93 11.95
C LYS A 516 21.63 34.12 12.27
N CYS A 517 22.42 34.53 11.27
CA CYS A 517 23.81 34.92 11.53
C CYS A 517 23.84 36.01 12.60
N SER A 518 24.71 35.84 13.63
CA SER A 518 24.75 36.74 14.80
C SER A 518 26.16 37.05 15.22
N ILE A 519 26.88 37.76 14.36
CA ILE A 519 28.29 38.12 14.55
C ILE A 519 28.42 39.64 14.72
N LEU A 520 29.00 40.09 15.82
CA LEU A 520 29.28 41.50 16.06
C LEU A 520 30.48 41.97 15.23
N ALA A 521 30.56 43.26 14.97
CA ALA A 521 31.70 43.82 14.22
C ALA A 521 33.08 43.50 14.84
N ARG A 522 33.20 43.47 16.15
CA ARG A 522 34.42 43.12 16.90
C ARG A 522 34.79 41.62 16.85
N GLU A 523 33.87 40.76 16.38
CA GLU A 523 34.06 39.30 16.35
C GLU A 523 34.51 38.78 14.97
N THR A 524 34.62 39.64 13.97
CA THR A 524 34.96 39.26 12.58
C THR A 524 36.35 38.65 12.41
N SER A 525 37.25 38.88 13.35
CA SER A 525 38.56 38.18 13.40
C SER A 525 38.43 36.69 13.75
N GLN A 526 37.41 36.33 14.52
CA GLN A 526 37.21 34.98 15.06
C GLN A 526 36.16 34.17 14.28
N PHE A 527 35.14 34.84 13.72
CA PHE A 527 33.97 34.19 13.07
C PHE A 527 33.84 34.63 11.61
N SER A 528 33.32 33.71 10.77
CA SER A 528 32.90 33.95 9.41
C SER A 528 31.37 34.11 9.33
N ARG A 529 30.89 35.01 8.45
CA ARG A 529 29.46 35.09 8.09
C ARG A 529 29.07 34.17 6.97
N GLU A 530 30.01 33.53 6.31
CA GLU A 530 29.71 32.45 5.37
C GLU A 530 29.37 31.19 6.15
N MET A 531 28.37 30.43 5.68
CA MET A 531 27.99 29.14 6.23
C MET A 531 27.93 28.12 5.10
N PHE A 532 28.44 26.94 5.35
CA PHE A 532 28.42 25.79 4.46
C PHE A 532 27.54 24.74 5.11
N LEU A 533 26.25 24.78 4.79
CA LEU A 533 25.23 23.93 5.39
C LEU A 533 25.04 22.66 4.57
N ASP A 534 25.28 21.51 5.17
CA ASP A 534 24.95 20.21 4.61
C ASP A 534 23.44 19.95 4.76
N CYS A 535 22.98 19.72 5.97
CA CYS A 535 21.56 19.48 6.21
C CYS A 535 21.13 19.98 7.60
N ILE A 536 19.81 20.11 7.76
CA ILE A 536 19.15 20.18 9.07
C ILE A 536 18.37 18.87 9.22
N TYR A 537 18.56 18.15 10.33
CA TYR A 537 17.84 16.92 10.55
C TYR A 537 17.17 16.87 11.92
N LEU A 538 16.05 16.14 11.96
CA LEU A 538 15.28 15.85 13.14
C LEU A 538 15.48 14.38 13.47
N ARG A 539 16.13 14.08 14.58
CA ARG A 539 16.34 12.72 15.07
C ARG A 539 15.26 12.40 16.10
N PRO A 540 14.35 11.44 15.85
CA PRO A 540 13.35 11.09 16.83
C PRO A 540 13.99 10.51 18.09
N ARG A 541 13.46 10.88 19.24
CA ARG A 541 13.84 10.27 20.50
C ARG A 541 13.01 9.03 20.78
N LYS A 542 13.65 7.96 21.19
CA LYS A 542 12.95 6.76 21.63
C LYS A 542 12.19 7.07 22.91
N ASN A 543 10.91 6.74 22.93
CA ASN A 543 10.13 6.75 24.17
C ASN A 543 10.70 5.67 25.09
N MET A 544 11.37 6.06 26.17
CA MET A 544 11.96 5.12 27.15
C MET A 544 10.90 4.29 27.91
N ASN A 545 9.61 4.49 27.65
CA ASN A 545 8.50 3.80 28.30
C ASN A 545 8.04 2.50 27.61
N THR A 546 8.70 2.08 26.53
CA THR A 546 8.31 0.88 25.76
C THR A 546 9.20 -0.35 25.99
N GLU A 547 10.20 -0.26 26.90
CA GLU A 547 11.00 -1.41 27.35
C GLU A 547 10.48 -1.91 28.72
N GLN A 548 9.31 -2.56 28.76
CA GLN A 548 8.93 -3.46 29.86
C GLN A 548 8.16 -4.68 29.31
#